data_8ca9cfb3d270740d972bff92660878bc
#
_entry.id   8ca9cfb3d270740d972bff92660878bc
#
_cell.length_a   1.000
_cell.length_b   1.000
_cell.length_c   1.000
_cell.angle_alpha   90.00
_cell.angle_beta   90.00
_cell.angle_gamma   90.00
#
_symmetry.space_group_name_H-M   'P 1'
#
loop_
_entity.id
_entity.type
_entity.pdbx_description
1 polymer ?
#
loop_
_entity_poly.entity_id
_entity_poly.type
_entity_poly.pdbx_seq_one_letter_code
_entity_poly.pdbx_strand_id
1 'polypeptide(L)'
;DYLKNEYGLVLRTQSEQIDNSKAVMEKSILDEFAANEDKVKDYNAKQLESPQEAEAYFKPIYRIISKLVQGYANLAIIKGRAGLGKSYNIERYLKELKADYVEVTHITEAYLYRCLYENNGKIIWLKDFSNMLRSLKGIEELKAACESKEEKLITNFNYSEKQLDLPKSFIFTGKIIIDCNSIDYRFKEDIDALISRAGNN
;
A
#
# COMPACT_ATOMS: atom_id res chain seq x y z
N ASP A 1 53.33 0.33 20.61
CA ASP A 1 53.27 1.03 19.32
C ASP A 1 53.01 0.09 18.14
N TYR A 2 53.48 -1.16 18.20
CA TYR A 2 53.26 -2.16 17.10
C TYR A 2 51.78 -2.57 16.94
N LEU A 3 51.10 -2.78 18.05
CA LEU A 3 49.69 -3.20 18.06
C LEU A 3 48.70 -2.09 17.60
N LYS A 4 49.04 -0.83 17.81
CA LYS A 4 48.21 0.30 17.35
C LYS A 4 48.19 0.45 15.84
N ASN A 5 49.28 0.09 15.16
CA ASN A 5 49.34 0.15 13.69
C ASN A 5 48.60 -1.01 13.00
N GLU A 6 48.66 -2.23 13.56
CA GLU A 6 47.96 -3.37 13.00
C GLU A 6 46.44 -3.27 13.12
N TYR A 7 45.92 -2.86 14.29
CA TYR A 7 44.50 -2.67 14.50
C TYR A 7 43.94 -1.44 13.75
N GLY A 8 44.76 -0.40 13.59
CA GLY A 8 44.36 0.78 12.78
C GLY A 8 44.27 0.48 11.30
N LEU A 9 45.12 -0.35 10.73
CA LEU A 9 45.10 -0.78 9.36
C LEU A 9 43.92 -1.74 9.06
N VAL A 10 43.64 -2.66 9.97
CA VAL A 10 42.51 -3.61 9.84
C VAL A 10 41.15 -2.88 9.92
N LEU A 11 41.03 -1.89 10.80
CA LEU A 11 39.79 -1.09 10.90
C LEU A 11 39.56 -0.19 9.67
N ARG A 12 40.63 0.39 9.09
CA ARG A 12 40.51 1.19 7.85
C ARG A 12 40.11 0.32 6.65
N THR A 13 40.74 -0.83 6.48
CA THR A 13 40.41 -1.75 5.36
C THR A 13 39.00 -2.32 5.48
N GLN A 14 38.51 -2.61 6.68
CA GLN A 14 37.12 -3.04 6.87
C GLN A 14 36.11 -1.93 6.63
N SER A 15 36.38 -0.69 7.07
CA SER A 15 35.49 0.44 6.78
C SER A 15 35.44 0.78 5.29
N GLU A 16 36.59 0.77 4.61
CA GLU A 16 36.66 0.99 3.15
C GLU A 16 35.96 -0.13 2.35
N GLN A 17 36.03 -1.38 2.79
CA GLN A 17 35.29 -2.49 2.18
C GLN A 17 33.79 -2.39 2.40
N ILE A 18 33.35 -1.96 3.59
CA ILE A 18 31.92 -1.73 3.90
C ILE A 18 31.38 -0.55 3.09
N ASP A 19 32.13 0.53 2.97
CA ASP A 19 31.73 1.72 2.19
C ASP A 19 31.69 1.41 0.68
N ASN A 20 32.67 0.67 0.15
CA ASN A 20 32.63 0.20 -1.22
C ASN A 20 31.48 -0.78 -1.49
N SER A 21 31.19 -1.68 -0.55
CA SER A 21 30.06 -2.61 -0.69
C SER A 21 28.71 -1.89 -0.68
N LYS A 22 28.56 -0.86 0.15
CA LYS A 22 27.37 0.00 0.17
C LYS A 22 27.25 0.79 -1.13
N ALA A 23 28.32 1.42 -1.62
CA ALA A 23 28.34 2.19 -2.85
C ALA A 23 27.99 1.32 -4.07
N VAL A 24 28.51 0.09 -4.14
CA VAL A 24 28.20 -0.88 -5.20
C VAL A 24 26.73 -1.31 -5.12
N MET A 25 26.20 -1.54 -3.90
CA MET A 25 24.81 -1.93 -3.69
C MET A 25 23.84 -0.77 -4.02
N GLU A 26 24.16 0.45 -3.61
CA GLU A 26 23.40 1.66 -3.98
C GLU A 26 23.41 1.90 -5.48
N LYS A 27 24.55 1.73 -6.15
CA LYS A 27 24.65 1.86 -7.60
C LYS A 27 23.85 0.77 -8.32
N SER A 28 23.90 -0.48 -7.86
CA SER A 28 23.11 -1.59 -8.43
C SER A 28 21.60 -1.33 -8.30
N ILE A 29 21.18 -0.81 -7.15
CA ILE A 29 19.77 -0.44 -6.90
C ILE A 29 19.36 0.71 -7.83
N LEU A 30 20.19 1.74 -7.98
CA LEU A 30 19.94 2.88 -8.87
C LEU A 30 19.89 2.46 -10.34
N ASP A 31 20.80 1.56 -10.78
CA ASP A 31 20.83 1.02 -12.15
C ASP A 31 19.59 0.14 -12.41
N GLU A 32 19.12 -0.61 -11.43
CA GLU A 32 17.88 -1.41 -11.53
C GLU A 32 16.63 -0.52 -11.56
N PHE A 33 16.62 0.58 -10.79
CA PHE A 33 15.56 1.60 -10.88
C PHE A 33 15.57 2.31 -12.22
N ALA A 34 16.73 2.70 -12.75
CA ALA A 34 16.86 3.34 -14.05
C ALA A 34 16.41 2.40 -15.19
N ALA A 35 16.84 1.12 -15.17
CA ALA A 35 16.42 0.12 -16.15
C ALA A 35 14.90 -0.18 -16.08
N ASN A 36 14.29 -0.09 -14.89
CA ASN A 36 12.85 -0.20 -14.73
C ASN A 36 12.12 1.10 -15.15
N GLU A 37 12.71 2.27 -14.94
CA GLU A 37 12.16 3.53 -15.47
C GLU A 37 12.15 3.57 -17.00
N ASP A 38 13.18 3.08 -17.67
CA ASP A 38 13.24 3.03 -19.12
C ASP A 38 12.27 2.01 -19.72
N LYS A 39 12.10 0.83 -19.10
CA LYS A 39 11.03 -0.12 -19.44
C LYS A 39 9.63 0.46 -19.22
N VAL A 40 9.45 1.27 -18.17
CA VAL A 40 8.19 1.96 -17.89
C VAL A 40 7.96 3.13 -18.84
N LYS A 41 9.04 3.83 -19.31
CA LYS A 41 8.93 4.86 -20.34
C LYS A 41 8.51 4.27 -21.70
N ASP A 42 9.08 3.13 -22.09
CA ASP A 42 8.67 2.41 -23.31
C ASP A 42 7.21 1.91 -23.22
N TYR A 43 6.76 1.48 -22.06
CA TYR A 43 5.36 1.08 -21.83
C TYR A 43 4.38 2.26 -21.83
N ASN A 44 4.82 3.45 -21.40
CA ASN A 44 4.02 4.68 -21.42
C ASN A 44 4.04 5.39 -22.78
N ALA A 45 5.02 5.11 -23.64
CA ALA A 45 5.10 5.63 -25.01
C ALA A 45 4.15 4.89 -25.98
N LYS A 46 3.72 3.67 -25.66
CA LYS A 46 2.61 3.02 -26.34
C LYS A 46 1.32 3.71 -25.89
N GLN A 47 0.90 4.73 -26.63
CA GLN A 47 -0.50 5.17 -26.58
C GLN A 47 -1.35 3.94 -26.85
N LEU A 48 -2.28 3.66 -25.94
CA LEU A 48 -3.26 2.60 -26.14
C LEU A 48 -4.07 2.99 -27.37
N GLU A 49 -3.77 2.35 -28.51
CA GLU A 49 -4.25 2.78 -29.83
C GLU A 49 -5.71 2.41 -30.05
N SER A 50 -6.27 1.55 -29.16
CA SER A 50 -7.65 1.14 -29.28
C SER A 50 -8.38 1.03 -27.93
N PRO A 51 -9.72 1.21 -27.91
CA PRO A 51 -10.53 0.96 -26.70
C PRO A 51 -10.38 -0.46 -26.15
N GLN A 52 -10.14 -1.44 -27.01
CA GLN A 52 -9.97 -2.85 -26.62
C GLN A 52 -8.64 -3.05 -25.88
N GLU A 53 -7.56 -2.40 -26.28
CA GLU A 53 -6.27 -2.42 -25.57
C GLU A 53 -6.39 -1.74 -24.22
N ALA A 54 -7.08 -0.60 -24.14
CA ALA A 54 -7.32 0.09 -22.88
C ALA A 54 -8.11 -0.81 -21.90
N GLU A 55 -9.13 -1.49 -22.37
CA GLU A 55 -9.93 -2.41 -21.56
C GLU A 55 -9.08 -3.61 -21.09
N ALA A 56 -8.28 -4.20 -21.96
CA ALA A 56 -7.37 -5.29 -21.62
C ALA A 56 -6.34 -4.86 -20.56
N TYR A 57 -5.83 -3.63 -20.66
CA TYR A 57 -4.88 -3.06 -19.69
C TYR A 57 -5.48 -2.91 -18.28
N PHE A 58 -6.75 -2.52 -18.18
CA PHE A 58 -7.43 -2.34 -16.89
C PHE A 58 -8.14 -3.60 -16.38
N LYS A 59 -8.20 -4.67 -17.17
CA LYS A 59 -8.81 -5.95 -16.76
C LYS A 59 -8.29 -6.52 -15.44
N PRO A 60 -7.00 -6.41 -15.05
CA PRO A 60 -6.53 -6.82 -13.74
C PRO A 60 -7.20 -6.05 -12.59
N ILE A 61 -7.41 -4.73 -12.74
CA ILE A 61 -8.12 -3.92 -11.73
C ILE A 61 -9.55 -4.42 -11.55
N TYR A 62 -10.27 -4.67 -12.66
CA TYR A 62 -11.61 -5.23 -12.61
C TYR A 62 -11.67 -6.56 -11.85
N ARG A 63 -10.74 -7.46 -12.15
CA ARG A 63 -10.66 -8.78 -11.48
C ARG A 63 -10.47 -8.65 -9.96
N ILE A 64 -9.57 -7.77 -9.53
CA ILE A 64 -9.28 -7.55 -8.10
C ILE A 64 -10.51 -6.96 -7.40
N ILE A 65 -11.14 -5.93 -8.00
CA ILE A 65 -12.35 -5.30 -7.45
C ILE A 65 -13.51 -6.30 -7.42
N SER A 66 -13.69 -7.11 -8.48
CA SER A 66 -14.73 -8.13 -8.52
C SER A 66 -14.57 -9.17 -7.41
N LYS A 67 -13.34 -9.68 -7.17
CA LYS A 67 -13.05 -10.57 -6.04
C LYS A 67 -13.40 -9.93 -4.70
N LEU A 68 -13.06 -8.66 -4.53
CA LEU A 68 -13.33 -7.92 -3.30
C LEU A 68 -14.85 -7.73 -3.08
N VAL A 69 -15.60 -7.32 -4.11
CA VAL A 69 -17.05 -7.16 -4.05
C VAL A 69 -17.73 -8.50 -3.72
N GLN A 70 -17.29 -9.59 -4.34
CA GLN A 70 -17.83 -10.94 -4.11
C GLN A 70 -17.42 -11.57 -2.76
N GLY A 71 -16.54 -10.93 -1.97
CA GLY A 71 -16.14 -11.41 -0.66
C GLY A 71 -14.94 -12.36 -0.64
N TYR A 72 -14.27 -12.57 -1.76
CA TYR A 72 -13.07 -13.40 -1.82
C TYR A 72 -11.79 -12.69 -1.34
N ALA A 73 -11.87 -11.39 -1.10
CA ALA A 73 -10.78 -10.59 -0.57
C ALA A 73 -11.30 -9.48 0.34
N ASN A 74 -10.53 -9.11 1.35
CA ASN A 74 -10.82 -8.00 2.27
C ASN A 74 -10.03 -6.72 1.93
N LEU A 75 -9.00 -6.85 1.08
CA LEU A 75 -8.12 -5.76 0.67
C LEU A 75 -7.83 -5.86 -0.82
N ALA A 76 -7.87 -4.73 -1.50
CA ALA A 76 -7.31 -4.53 -2.83
C ALA A 76 -6.32 -3.37 -2.81
N ILE A 77 -5.09 -3.58 -3.29
CA ILE A 77 -4.08 -2.52 -3.43
C ILE A 77 -3.83 -2.30 -4.92
N ILE A 78 -4.12 -1.08 -5.38
CA ILE A 78 -3.95 -0.67 -6.77
C ILE A 78 -2.88 0.41 -6.82
N LYS A 79 -1.68 -0.01 -7.23
CA LYS A 79 -0.51 0.87 -7.36
C LYS A 79 -0.27 1.20 -8.82
N GLY A 80 0.03 2.47 -9.10
CA GLY A 80 0.44 2.90 -10.43
C GLY A 80 0.60 4.41 -10.50
N ARG A 81 1.30 4.90 -11.51
CA ARG A 81 1.59 6.33 -11.69
C ARG A 81 0.31 7.17 -11.73
N ALA A 82 0.43 8.44 -11.34
CA ALA A 82 -0.64 9.42 -11.51
C ALA A 82 -1.01 9.57 -13.00
N GLY A 83 -2.28 9.84 -13.27
CA GLY A 83 -2.75 10.08 -14.66
C GLY A 83 -3.04 8.82 -15.49
N LEU A 84 -2.77 7.60 -14.99
CA LEU A 84 -3.04 6.35 -15.70
C LEU A 84 -4.51 5.92 -15.70
N GLY A 85 -5.44 6.70 -15.17
CA GLY A 85 -6.85 6.35 -15.14
C GLY A 85 -7.26 5.32 -14.07
N LYS A 86 -6.40 5.05 -13.06
CA LYS A 86 -6.70 4.11 -11.98
C LYS A 86 -8.02 4.43 -11.29
N SER A 87 -8.12 5.61 -10.70
CA SER A 87 -9.28 6.04 -9.92
C SER A 87 -10.56 6.06 -10.76
N TYR A 88 -10.47 6.48 -12.03
CA TYR A 88 -11.61 6.42 -12.97
C TYR A 88 -12.10 4.98 -13.16
N ASN A 89 -11.19 4.03 -13.40
CA ASN A 89 -11.57 2.64 -13.61
C ASN A 89 -12.04 1.96 -12.32
N ILE A 90 -11.47 2.28 -11.16
CA ILE A 90 -11.96 1.80 -9.86
C ILE A 90 -13.41 2.23 -9.66
N GLU A 91 -13.71 3.52 -9.83
CA GLU A 91 -15.06 4.06 -9.68
C GLU A 91 -16.03 3.42 -10.67
N ARG A 92 -15.64 3.33 -11.95
CA ARG A 92 -16.45 2.69 -13.00
C ARG A 92 -16.81 1.26 -12.60
N TYR A 93 -15.83 0.46 -12.19
CA TYR A 93 -16.06 -0.95 -11.83
C TYR A 93 -16.90 -1.12 -10.58
N LEU A 94 -16.72 -0.27 -9.56
CA LEU A 94 -17.56 -0.29 -8.37
C LEU A 94 -19.03 0.02 -8.70
N LYS A 95 -19.28 0.99 -9.60
CA LYS A 95 -20.62 1.32 -10.09
C LYS A 95 -21.23 0.18 -10.94
N GLU A 96 -20.46 -0.39 -11.85
CA GLU A 96 -20.89 -1.55 -12.68
C GLU A 96 -21.30 -2.74 -11.81
N LEU A 97 -20.53 -3.02 -10.75
CA LEU A 97 -20.80 -4.10 -9.80
C LEU A 97 -21.85 -3.72 -8.74
N LYS A 98 -22.42 -2.52 -8.79
CA LYS A 98 -23.41 -2.00 -7.82
C LYS A 98 -22.93 -2.15 -6.37
N ALA A 99 -21.64 -1.95 -6.13
CA ALA A 99 -21.04 -2.06 -4.81
C ALA A 99 -21.48 -0.90 -3.92
N ASP A 100 -21.73 -1.19 -2.63
CA ASP A 100 -21.88 -0.14 -1.61
C ASP A 100 -20.49 0.29 -1.15
N TYR A 101 -20.10 1.51 -1.51
CA TYR A 101 -18.76 2.03 -1.21
C TYR A 101 -18.77 3.49 -0.79
N VAL A 102 -17.73 3.87 -0.09
CA VAL A 102 -17.42 5.26 0.25
C VAL A 102 -16.01 5.59 -0.22
N GLU A 103 -15.88 6.78 -0.81
CA GLU A 103 -14.60 7.33 -1.24
C GLU A 103 -14.04 8.23 -0.13
N VAL A 104 -12.78 8.01 0.24
CA VAL A 104 -12.10 8.75 1.30
C VAL A 104 -10.76 9.27 0.79
N THR A 105 -10.59 10.58 0.87
CA THR A 105 -9.36 11.30 0.50
C THR A 105 -8.75 11.94 1.73
N HIS A 106 -7.42 12.07 1.77
CA HIS A 106 -6.71 12.80 2.84
C HIS A 106 -7.01 12.35 4.27
N ILE A 107 -7.03 11.04 4.49
CA ILE A 107 -7.24 10.49 5.83
C ILE A 107 -5.96 10.57 6.66
N THR A 108 -6.09 10.87 7.95
CA THR A 108 -5.01 10.80 8.96
C THR A 108 -5.16 9.54 9.81
N GLU A 109 -4.08 9.11 10.48
CA GLU A 109 -4.12 7.97 11.41
C GLU A 109 -5.24 8.10 12.46
N ALA A 110 -5.35 9.29 13.08
CA ALA A 110 -6.39 9.54 14.09
C ALA A 110 -7.82 9.44 13.52
N TYR A 111 -7.97 9.64 12.22
CA TYR A 111 -9.27 9.60 11.55
C TYR A 111 -9.58 8.23 10.94
N LEU A 112 -8.57 7.37 10.75
CA LEU A 112 -8.75 6.04 10.14
C LEU A 112 -9.73 5.18 10.96
N TYR A 113 -9.53 5.10 12.27
CA TYR A 113 -10.43 4.37 13.17
C TYR A 113 -11.89 4.83 13.05
N ARG A 114 -12.11 6.14 13.10
CA ARG A 114 -13.45 6.74 12.92
C ARG A 114 -14.05 6.38 11.56
N CYS A 115 -13.25 6.50 10.51
CA CYS A 115 -13.67 6.18 9.14
C CYS A 115 -14.11 4.71 9.01
N LEU A 116 -13.34 3.78 9.59
CA LEU A 116 -13.68 2.35 9.61
C LEU A 116 -14.98 2.10 10.39
N TYR A 117 -15.16 2.78 11.52
CA TYR A 117 -16.35 2.64 12.35
C TYR A 117 -17.61 3.17 11.67
N GLU A 118 -17.57 4.40 11.18
CA GLU A 118 -18.72 5.09 10.56
C GLU A 118 -19.14 4.44 9.23
N ASN A 119 -18.21 3.78 8.53
CA ASN A 119 -18.46 3.12 7.26
C ASN A 119 -18.36 1.58 7.34
N ASN A 120 -18.64 1.05 8.52
CA ASN A 120 -18.63 -0.41 8.72
C ASN A 120 -19.61 -1.11 7.77
N GLY A 121 -19.21 -2.25 7.24
CA GLY A 121 -20.01 -3.03 6.28
C GLY A 121 -19.84 -2.61 4.82
N LYS A 122 -19.29 -1.42 4.54
CA LYS A 122 -19.08 -0.92 3.17
C LYS A 122 -17.69 -1.23 2.64
N ILE A 123 -17.49 -0.99 1.35
CA ILE A 123 -16.17 -0.90 0.75
C ILE A 123 -15.64 0.52 0.97
N ILE A 124 -14.52 0.65 1.68
CA ILE A 124 -13.86 1.93 1.91
C ILE A 124 -12.73 2.07 0.89
N TRP A 125 -12.89 2.99 -0.04
CA TRP A 125 -11.89 3.30 -1.04
C TRP A 125 -11.01 4.47 -0.59
N LEU A 126 -9.78 4.16 -0.20
CA LEU A 126 -8.77 5.11 0.28
C LEU A 126 -7.94 5.61 -0.92
N LYS A 127 -8.18 6.86 -1.33
CA LYS A 127 -7.49 7.49 -2.48
C LYS A 127 -6.21 8.18 -2.03
N ASP A 128 -5.21 8.15 -2.91
CA ASP A 128 -3.89 8.80 -2.70
C ASP A 128 -3.24 8.46 -1.35
N PHE A 129 -3.36 7.20 -0.95
CA PHE A 129 -3.09 6.71 0.39
C PHE A 129 -1.59 6.54 0.72
N SER A 130 -0.69 7.05 -0.12
CA SER A 130 0.77 6.87 0.05
C SER A 130 1.31 7.37 1.40
N ASN A 131 0.71 8.40 1.99
CA ASN A 131 1.18 8.98 3.26
C ASN A 131 0.92 8.08 4.48
N MET A 132 -0.19 7.37 4.52
CA MET A 132 -0.52 6.46 5.63
C MET A 132 0.37 5.23 5.66
N LEU A 133 0.85 4.78 4.48
CA LEU A 133 1.81 3.69 4.38
C LEU A 133 3.22 4.07 4.87
N ARG A 134 3.41 5.32 5.32
CA ARG A 134 4.62 5.82 5.99
C ARG A 134 4.55 5.77 7.51
N SER A 135 3.41 5.35 8.06
CA SER A 135 3.16 5.23 9.49
C SER A 135 2.98 3.77 9.89
N LEU A 136 3.80 3.29 10.79
CA LEU A 136 3.68 1.93 11.33
C LEU A 136 2.30 1.71 11.95
N LYS A 137 1.80 2.68 12.70
CA LYS A 137 0.48 2.59 13.35
C LYS A 137 -0.66 2.49 12.33
N GLY A 138 -0.61 3.31 11.27
CA GLY A 138 -1.60 3.22 10.18
C GLY A 138 -1.56 1.89 9.46
N ILE A 139 -0.37 1.33 9.24
CA ILE A 139 -0.20 0.01 8.63
C ILE A 139 -0.76 -1.09 9.53
N GLU A 140 -0.50 -1.04 10.85
CA GLU A 140 -1.03 -2.03 11.81
C GLU A 140 -2.56 -1.99 11.88
N GLU A 141 -3.16 -0.82 11.89
CA GLU A 141 -4.62 -0.66 11.87
C GLU A 141 -5.23 -1.22 10.58
N LEU A 142 -4.61 -0.96 9.43
CA LEU A 142 -5.00 -1.56 8.16
C LEU A 142 -4.82 -3.07 8.15
N LYS A 143 -3.73 -3.59 8.70
CA LYS A 143 -3.51 -5.05 8.83
C LYS A 143 -4.63 -5.71 9.61
N ALA A 144 -5.07 -5.10 10.71
CA ALA A 144 -6.19 -5.58 11.52
C ALA A 144 -7.51 -5.53 10.72
N ALA A 145 -7.78 -4.41 10.02
CA ALA A 145 -8.98 -4.24 9.21
C ALA A 145 -9.05 -5.13 7.97
N CYS A 146 -7.91 -5.65 7.52
CA CYS A 146 -7.78 -6.47 6.31
C CYS A 146 -7.46 -7.95 6.58
N GLU A 147 -7.60 -8.42 7.83
CA GLU A 147 -7.43 -9.84 8.14
C GLU A 147 -8.35 -10.72 7.29
N SER A 148 -7.92 -11.97 7.04
CA SER A 148 -8.66 -12.94 6.22
C SER A 148 -9.94 -13.47 6.87
N LYS A 149 -10.33 -12.92 8.02
CA LYS A 149 -11.58 -13.24 8.73
C LYS A 149 -12.72 -12.37 8.20
N GLU A 150 -13.94 -12.88 8.32
CA GLU A 150 -15.14 -12.10 8.01
C GLU A 150 -15.35 -10.99 9.06
N GLU A 151 -15.21 -11.32 10.34
CA GLU A 151 -15.30 -10.40 11.46
C GLU A 151 -13.91 -10.03 11.97
N LYS A 152 -13.56 -8.76 11.95
CA LYS A 152 -12.24 -8.22 12.31
C LYS A 152 -12.39 -7.28 13.50
N LEU A 153 -11.77 -7.62 14.63
CA LEU A 153 -11.76 -6.73 15.80
C LEU A 153 -10.78 -5.58 15.61
N ILE A 154 -11.31 -4.37 15.54
CA ILE A 154 -10.53 -3.14 15.46
C ILE A 154 -10.54 -2.46 16.81
N THR A 155 -9.35 -2.09 17.31
CA THR A 155 -9.17 -1.45 18.62
C THR A 155 -8.63 -0.03 18.43
N ASN A 156 -9.21 0.93 19.10
CA ASN A 156 -8.76 2.31 19.08
C ASN A 156 -7.51 2.49 19.95
N PHE A 157 -6.34 2.61 19.34
CA PHE A 157 -5.07 2.83 20.03
C PHE A 157 -4.97 4.23 20.67
N ASN A 158 -5.81 5.18 20.27
CA ASN A 158 -5.88 6.54 20.82
C ASN A 158 -7.09 6.73 21.72
N TYR A 159 -7.73 5.64 22.16
CA TYR A 159 -8.92 5.74 23.01
C TYR A 159 -8.61 6.53 24.27
N SER A 160 -9.41 7.58 24.50
CA SER A 160 -9.42 8.37 25.72
C SER A 160 -10.86 8.36 26.24
N GLU A 161 -11.03 8.12 27.52
CA GLU A 161 -12.37 8.15 28.15
C GLU A 161 -13.09 9.49 28.00
N LYS A 162 -12.37 10.54 27.59
CA LYS A 162 -12.91 11.85 27.27
C LYS A 162 -13.51 11.94 25.85
N GLN A 163 -13.23 10.98 24.99
CA GLN A 163 -13.79 10.88 23.62
C GLN A 163 -14.89 9.82 23.60
N LEU A 164 -16.04 10.15 24.19
CA LEU A 164 -17.19 9.24 24.35
C LEU A 164 -17.97 8.96 23.06
N ASP A 165 -17.62 9.57 21.94
CA ASP A 165 -18.34 9.46 20.67
C ASP A 165 -17.97 8.20 19.85
N LEU A 166 -16.90 7.49 20.23
CA LEU A 166 -16.44 6.27 19.55
C LEU A 166 -16.20 5.15 20.57
N PRO A 167 -16.53 3.90 20.24
CA PRO A 167 -16.22 2.77 21.11
C PRO A 167 -14.72 2.51 21.19
N LYS A 168 -14.27 1.84 22.25
CA LYS A 168 -12.86 1.40 22.38
C LYS A 168 -12.49 0.37 21.32
N SER A 169 -13.42 -0.48 20.93
CA SER A 169 -13.25 -1.48 19.87
C SER A 169 -14.58 -1.80 19.21
N PHE A 170 -14.55 -2.29 17.98
CA PHE A 170 -15.72 -2.76 17.24
C PHE A 170 -15.35 -3.87 16.27
N ILE A 171 -16.34 -4.62 15.82
CA ILE A 171 -16.18 -5.61 14.76
C ILE A 171 -16.35 -4.92 13.41
N PHE A 172 -15.33 -4.99 12.57
CA PHE A 172 -15.34 -4.48 11.22
C PHE A 172 -15.64 -5.60 10.22
N THR A 173 -16.65 -5.42 9.40
CA THR A 173 -17.07 -6.35 8.35
C THR A 173 -16.90 -5.77 6.95
N GLY A 174 -16.47 -4.51 6.87
CA GLY A 174 -16.20 -3.83 5.60
C GLY A 174 -14.96 -4.38 4.88
N LYS A 175 -14.67 -3.79 3.73
CA LYS A 175 -13.52 -4.12 2.88
C LYS A 175 -12.80 -2.84 2.50
N ILE A 176 -11.54 -2.96 2.07
CA ILE A 176 -10.71 -1.79 1.80
C ILE A 176 -10.13 -1.87 0.38
N ILE A 177 -10.19 -0.76 -0.34
CA ILE A 177 -9.42 -0.52 -1.56
C ILE A 177 -8.41 0.58 -1.26
N ILE A 178 -7.14 0.34 -1.54
CA ILE A 178 -6.06 1.32 -1.46
C ILE A 178 -5.64 1.68 -2.88
N ASP A 179 -5.83 2.95 -3.26
CA ASP A 179 -5.30 3.53 -4.49
C ASP A 179 -4.09 4.40 -4.13
N CYS A 180 -2.91 4.06 -4.67
CA CYS A 180 -1.69 4.79 -4.38
C CYS A 180 -0.79 4.91 -5.62
N ASN A 181 0.01 5.98 -5.65
CA ASN A 181 0.98 6.21 -6.72
C ASN A 181 2.31 5.48 -6.44
N SER A 182 2.70 5.41 -5.17
CA SER A 182 3.91 4.74 -4.71
C SER A 182 3.69 4.12 -3.32
N ILE A 183 4.47 3.11 -3.01
CA ILE A 183 4.56 2.53 -1.68
C ILE A 183 5.96 2.81 -1.16
N ASP A 184 6.05 3.42 0.03
CA ASP A 184 7.31 3.65 0.74
C ASP A 184 7.62 2.40 1.57
N TYR A 185 8.74 1.76 1.32
CA TYR A 185 9.14 0.52 1.99
C TYR A 185 9.96 0.73 3.26
N ARG A 186 9.81 1.87 3.95
CA ARG A 186 10.48 2.09 5.25
C ARG A 186 10.10 1.03 6.29
N PHE A 187 8.87 0.51 6.23
CA PHE A 187 8.36 -0.59 7.05
C PHE A 187 8.10 -1.82 6.17
N LYS A 188 9.14 -2.29 5.50
CA LYS A 188 9.02 -3.31 4.45
C LYS A 188 8.26 -4.55 4.92
N GLU A 189 8.62 -5.12 6.06
CA GLU A 189 7.99 -6.35 6.58
C GLU A 189 6.49 -6.16 6.85
N ASP A 190 6.10 -5.01 7.42
CA ASP A 190 4.72 -4.70 7.72
C ASP A 190 3.91 -4.42 6.45
N ILE A 191 4.52 -3.76 5.48
CA ILE A 191 3.92 -3.51 4.16
C ILE A 191 3.76 -4.82 3.40
N ASP A 192 4.75 -5.70 3.39
CA ASP A 192 4.69 -7.02 2.77
C ASP A 192 3.59 -7.87 3.45
N ALA A 193 3.48 -7.80 4.78
CA ALA A 193 2.41 -8.43 5.53
C ALA A 193 1.02 -7.85 5.20
N LEU A 194 0.91 -6.54 4.93
CA LEU A 194 -0.33 -5.94 4.45
C LEU A 194 -0.65 -6.38 3.02
N ILE A 195 0.34 -6.35 2.12
CA ILE A 195 0.19 -6.77 0.72
C ILE A 195 -0.24 -8.25 0.63
N SER A 196 0.27 -9.12 1.49
CA SER A 196 -0.12 -10.53 1.53
C SER A 196 -1.60 -10.76 1.83
N ARG A 197 -2.27 -9.78 2.46
CA ARG A 197 -3.72 -9.80 2.72
C ARG A 197 -4.54 -9.30 1.54
N ALA A 198 -3.92 -8.62 0.59
CA ALA A 198 -4.58 -8.28 -0.66
C ALA A 198 -4.77 -9.55 -1.48
N GLY A 199 -5.98 -9.83 -1.92
CA GLY A 199 -6.33 -11.05 -2.67
C GLY A 199 -5.68 -11.15 -4.05
N ASN A 200 -4.39 -10.92 -4.13
CA ASN A 200 -3.55 -10.91 -5.33
C ASN A 200 -2.90 -12.28 -5.61
N ASN A 201 -3.39 -13.36 -5.02
CA ASN A 201 -2.96 -14.73 -5.33
C ASN A 201 -3.77 -15.32 -6.47
#